data_5f6f69caaf9b68dec4bd965d93659d84
#
_entry.id   5f6f69caaf9b68dec4bd965d93659d84
#
_cell.length_a   1.000
_cell.length_b   1.000
_cell.length_c   1.000
_cell.angle_alpha   90.00
_cell.angle_beta   90.00
_cell.angle_gamma   90.00
#
_symmetry.space_group_name_H-M   'P 1'
#
loop_
_entity.id
_entity.type
_entity.pdbx_description
1 polymer ?
#
loop_
_entity_poly.entity_id
_entity_poly.type
_entity_poly.pdbx_seq_one_letter_code
_entity_poly.pdbx_strand_id
1 'polypeptide(L)'
;GNYNVYPMPVESPNYGTRTLVANPDNANASPFGWHDTDGSAGAEYTITRGNNTHAFEDGDNQGYSPEGGAGLIFNFPINETYSNADQSEDAAITNLFYWNNIIHDVVYQYGFDEASGNFQENNYGNGGAGSDYVNAEAQDGSGTCNANMGTPGDGGNPTMQMYVCGSRDGDLDNGVIIHEYGHGISNRLTGGASAAGCLGNEEQMGEGWSDYYALMMTIEPADAGPDARPIGTWLTGSGPDGASIRT
;
A
#
# COMPACT_ATOMS: atom_id res chain seq x y z
N GLY A 1 -5.95 13.43 -8.57
CA GLY A 1 -5.65 12.40 -9.56
C GLY A 1 -6.77 11.40 -9.77
N ASN A 2 -6.68 10.60 -10.84
CA ASN A 2 -7.67 9.57 -11.18
C ASN A 2 -6.96 8.22 -11.33
N TYR A 3 -7.41 7.20 -10.62
CA TYR A 3 -6.73 5.90 -10.52
C TYR A 3 -7.69 4.76 -10.85
N ASN A 4 -7.38 3.95 -11.86
CA ASN A 4 -8.19 2.76 -12.18
C ASN A 4 -7.64 1.56 -11.41
N VAL A 5 -8.27 1.23 -10.29
CA VAL A 5 -7.77 0.33 -9.26
C VAL A 5 -8.87 -0.57 -8.70
N TYR A 6 -8.53 -1.52 -7.86
CA TYR A 6 -9.46 -2.22 -6.96
C TYR A 6 -9.64 -1.37 -5.70
N PRO A 7 -10.69 -0.53 -5.63
CA PRO A 7 -10.79 0.45 -4.56
C PRO A 7 -11.26 -0.16 -3.24
N MET A 8 -10.94 0.48 -2.14
CA MET A 8 -11.48 0.11 -0.83
C MET A 8 -13.02 0.02 -0.88
N PRO A 9 -13.65 -1.08 -0.38
CA PRO A 9 -13.06 -2.17 0.40
C PRO A 9 -12.66 -3.43 -0.38
N VAL A 10 -12.54 -3.38 -1.72
CA VAL A 10 -12.22 -4.56 -2.54
C VAL A 10 -10.85 -5.11 -2.18
N GLU A 11 -10.82 -6.35 -1.64
CA GLU A 11 -9.58 -6.98 -1.18
C GLU A 11 -8.65 -7.40 -2.33
N SER A 12 -9.20 -7.90 -3.43
CA SER A 12 -8.42 -8.35 -4.58
C SER A 12 -9.32 -8.60 -5.80
N PRO A 13 -8.77 -8.97 -6.97
CA PRO A 13 -9.56 -9.42 -8.12
C PRO A 13 -10.54 -10.57 -7.83
N ASN A 14 -10.34 -11.31 -6.75
CA ASN A 14 -11.27 -12.37 -6.31
C ASN A 14 -12.59 -11.81 -5.76
N TYR A 15 -12.60 -10.56 -5.26
CA TYR A 15 -13.72 -10.00 -4.51
C TYR A 15 -14.41 -8.82 -5.19
N GLY A 16 -13.90 -8.34 -6.31
CA GLY A 16 -14.53 -7.22 -7.00
C GLY A 16 -13.88 -6.85 -8.32
N THR A 17 -14.27 -5.68 -8.82
CA THR A 17 -13.79 -5.16 -10.10
C THR A 17 -13.10 -3.82 -9.93
N ARG A 18 -12.20 -3.50 -10.84
CA ARG A 18 -11.55 -2.19 -10.91
C ARG A 18 -12.53 -1.10 -11.26
N THR A 19 -12.33 0.06 -10.70
CA THR A 19 -13.05 1.29 -11.06
C THR A 19 -12.09 2.47 -11.13
N LEU A 20 -12.44 3.46 -11.96
CA LEU A 20 -11.70 4.72 -12.03
C LEU A 20 -12.15 5.63 -10.88
N VAL A 21 -11.33 5.73 -9.83
CA VAL A 21 -11.56 6.59 -8.66
C VAL A 21 -10.96 7.96 -8.91
N ALA A 22 -11.75 9.01 -8.70
CA ALA A 22 -11.33 10.39 -8.92
C ALA A 22 -11.07 11.12 -7.59
N ASN A 23 -9.91 11.72 -7.45
CA ASN A 23 -9.48 12.53 -6.29
C ASN A 23 -9.84 11.86 -4.94
N PRO A 24 -9.27 10.68 -4.66
CA PRO A 24 -9.58 9.92 -3.43
C PRO A 24 -8.89 10.48 -2.18
N ASP A 25 -8.00 11.44 -2.32
CA ASP A 25 -7.21 12.04 -1.26
C ASP A 25 -8.07 12.65 -0.16
N ASN A 26 -7.67 12.44 1.09
CA ASN A 26 -8.30 13.05 2.26
C ASN A 26 -7.64 14.40 2.56
N ALA A 27 -8.41 15.48 2.54
CA ALA A 27 -7.91 16.85 2.70
C ALA A 27 -7.26 17.14 4.08
N ASN A 28 -7.47 16.30 5.10
CA ASN A 28 -6.80 16.47 6.40
C ASN A 28 -5.42 15.79 6.41
N ALA A 29 -5.32 14.62 5.77
CA ALA A 29 -4.10 13.83 5.73
C ALA A 29 -3.19 14.20 4.55
N SER A 30 -3.78 14.61 3.44
CA SER A 30 -3.10 14.98 2.19
C SER A 30 -3.64 16.31 1.66
N PRO A 31 -3.36 17.44 2.35
CA PRO A 31 -4.03 18.72 2.12
C PRO A 31 -3.80 19.34 0.75
N PHE A 32 -2.76 18.94 0.05
CA PHE A 32 -2.44 19.40 -1.31
C PHE A 32 -2.60 18.29 -2.36
N GLY A 33 -3.17 17.14 -1.96
CA GLY A 33 -3.28 15.93 -2.78
C GLY A 33 -2.05 15.03 -2.69
N TRP A 34 -2.16 13.81 -3.19
CA TRP A 34 -1.10 12.80 -3.01
C TRP A 34 0.21 13.10 -3.74
N HIS A 35 0.18 13.84 -4.87
CA HIS A 35 1.35 14.10 -5.70
C HIS A 35 2.11 15.40 -5.35
N ASP A 36 1.62 16.13 -4.35
CA ASP A 36 2.33 17.27 -3.78
C ASP A 36 3.45 16.79 -2.85
N THR A 37 4.58 17.46 -2.86
CA THR A 37 5.70 17.19 -1.94
C THR A 37 6.31 18.47 -1.37
N ASP A 38 5.95 19.65 -1.88
CA ASP A 38 6.52 20.92 -1.45
C ASP A 38 5.61 21.75 -0.52
N GLY A 39 4.34 21.32 -0.35
CA GLY A 39 3.35 22.00 0.47
C GLY A 39 2.73 23.21 -0.21
N SER A 40 2.78 23.25 -1.53
CA SER A 40 2.15 24.27 -2.36
C SER A 40 1.18 23.60 -3.33
N ALA A 41 0.08 24.24 -3.65
CA ALA A 41 -0.93 23.61 -4.53
C ALA A 41 -0.35 23.29 -5.90
N GLY A 42 -0.34 22.01 -6.24
CA GLY A 42 0.20 21.47 -7.49
C GLY A 42 0.70 20.03 -7.31
N ALA A 43 1.22 19.46 -8.37
CA ALA A 43 1.83 18.13 -8.32
C ALA A 43 3.29 18.26 -8.80
N GLU A 44 4.25 17.88 -7.97
CA GLU A 44 5.66 17.86 -8.35
C GLU A 44 5.98 16.63 -9.20
N TYR A 45 5.16 15.59 -9.09
CA TYR A 45 5.33 14.35 -9.84
C TYR A 45 4.07 13.99 -10.61
N THR A 46 4.25 13.53 -11.85
CA THR A 46 3.19 13.00 -12.72
C THR A 46 3.22 11.48 -12.84
N ILE A 47 4.16 10.85 -12.14
CA ILE A 47 4.30 9.39 -11.99
C ILE A 47 3.67 8.94 -10.67
N THR A 48 3.69 7.64 -10.37
CA THR A 48 3.22 7.04 -9.09
C THR A 48 4.14 7.38 -7.92
N ARG A 49 4.38 8.66 -7.72
CA ARG A 49 5.15 9.25 -6.61
C ARG A 49 4.43 10.48 -6.05
N GLY A 50 4.55 10.67 -4.74
CA GLY A 50 4.02 11.83 -4.04
C GLY A 50 4.52 11.93 -2.61
N ASN A 51 3.75 12.56 -1.74
CA ASN A 51 4.16 12.83 -0.36
C ASN A 51 4.26 11.57 0.50
N ASN A 52 3.38 10.59 0.30
CA ASN A 52 3.24 9.46 1.21
C ASN A 52 3.94 8.20 0.70
N THR A 53 4.10 8.07 -0.62
CA THR A 53 4.70 6.89 -1.24
C THR A 53 5.27 7.18 -2.62
N HIS A 54 6.27 6.41 -3.00
CA HIS A 54 6.74 6.20 -4.35
C HIS A 54 6.56 4.72 -4.69
N ALA A 55 5.65 4.40 -5.61
CA ALA A 55 5.46 3.05 -6.11
C ALA A 55 6.16 2.89 -7.47
N PHE A 56 6.97 1.86 -7.59
CA PHE A 56 7.78 1.58 -8.77
C PHE A 56 8.05 0.09 -8.92
N GLU A 57 8.25 -0.38 -10.15
CA GLU A 57 8.69 -1.74 -10.44
C GLU A 57 10.16 -1.90 -10.05
N ASP A 58 10.52 -2.98 -9.39
CA ASP A 58 11.91 -3.25 -8.94
C ASP A 58 12.38 -4.70 -9.20
N GLY A 59 11.79 -5.38 -10.18
CA GLY A 59 12.16 -6.74 -10.54
C GLY A 59 13.60 -6.88 -11.02
N ASP A 60 14.14 -5.85 -11.63
CA ASP A 60 15.52 -5.77 -12.14
C ASP A 60 16.40 -4.73 -11.42
N ASN A 61 15.90 -4.11 -10.36
CA ASN A 61 16.53 -3.05 -9.57
C ASN A 61 16.85 -1.78 -10.41
N GLN A 62 16.03 -1.48 -11.44
CA GLN A 62 16.18 -0.25 -12.23
C GLN A 62 15.19 0.84 -11.84
N GLY A 63 14.03 0.43 -11.34
CA GLY A 63 12.94 1.31 -10.94
C GLY A 63 12.18 1.91 -12.13
N TYR A 64 10.92 1.52 -12.31
CA TYR A 64 10.02 2.10 -13.29
C TYR A 64 8.72 2.55 -12.61
N SER A 65 8.22 3.73 -12.98
CA SER A 65 6.93 4.23 -12.47
C SER A 65 6.06 4.68 -13.62
N PRO A 66 4.79 4.24 -13.70
CA PRO A 66 3.88 4.66 -14.76
C PRO A 66 3.57 6.16 -14.70
N GLU A 67 3.34 6.73 -15.87
CA GLU A 67 3.13 8.18 -16.08
C GLU A 67 1.64 8.49 -16.26
N GLY A 68 1.07 9.31 -15.36
CA GLY A 68 -0.32 9.80 -15.44
C GLY A 68 -0.49 11.10 -16.22
N GLY A 69 0.60 11.71 -16.68
CA GLY A 69 0.62 12.99 -17.38
C GLY A 69 0.16 14.16 -16.50
N ALA A 70 0.11 15.33 -17.08
CA ALA A 70 -0.30 16.56 -16.38
C ALA A 70 -1.73 16.50 -15.79
N GLY A 71 -2.56 15.58 -16.24
CA GLY A 71 -3.91 15.34 -15.72
C GLY A 71 -3.94 14.34 -14.57
N LEU A 72 -2.82 13.72 -14.23
CA LEU A 72 -2.72 12.66 -13.22
C LEU A 72 -3.76 11.55 -13.45
N ILE A 73 -3.80 11.01 -14.68
CA ILE A 73 -4.78 9.99 -15.09
C ILE A 73 -4.07 8.64 -15.22
N PHE A 74 -4.14 7.85 -14.18
CA PHE A 74 -3.56 6.51 -14.09
C PHE A 74 -4.62 5.46 -14.46
N ASN A 75 -4.92 5.35 -15.74
CA ASN A 75 -5.96 4.47 -16.29
C ASN A 75 -5.33 3.47 -17.27
N PHE A 76 -4.60 2.51 -16.74
CA PHE A 76 -3.89 1.49 -17.52
C PHE A 76 -4.72 0.22 -17.69
N PRO A 77 -4.57 -0.50 -18.81
CA PRO A 77 -5.24 -1.79 -18.99
C PRO A 77 -4.70 -2.85 -18.04
N ILE A 78 -5.49 -3.88 -17.80
CA ILE A 78 -5.07 -5.09 -17.09
C ILE A 78 -5.30 -6.31 -18.00
N ASN A 79 -4.42 -7.29 -17.96
CA ASN A 79 -4.68 -8.57 -18.58
C ASN A 79 -5.54 -9.43 -17.65
N GLU A 80 -6.85 -9.47 -17.91
CA GLU A 80 -7.83 -10.19 -17.09
C GLU A 80 -7.63 -11.71 -17.08
N THR A 81 -6.77 -12.27 -17.94
CA THR A 81 -6.40 -13.68 -17.86
C THR A 81 -5.34 -13.94 -16.79
N TYR A 82 -4.66 -12.89 -16.36
CA TYR A 82 -3.58 -12.93 -15.36
C TYR A 82 -2.54 -14.03 -15.67
N SER A 83 -2.21 -14.18 -16.94
CA SER A 83 -1.29 -15.21 -17.42
C SER A 83 0.18 -14.81 -17.32
N ASN A 84 0.46 -13.52 -17.17
CA ASN A 84 1.77 -12.93 -16.94
C ASN A 84 1.62 -11.60 -16.18
N ALA A 85 2.32 -11.44 -15.08
CA ALA A 85 2.29 -10.23 -14.24
C ALA A 85 2.72 -8.97 -15.03
N ASP A 86 3.78 -9.05 -15.82
CA ASP A 86 4.33 -7.92 -16.61
C ASP A 86 3.30 -7.29 -17.57
N GLN A 87 2.29 -8.04 -18.00
CA GLN A 87 1.24 -7.51 -18.88
C GLN A 87 0.26 -6.57 -18.17
N SER A 88 0.36 -6.44 -16.87
CA SER A 88 -0.51 -5.60 -16.04
C SER A 88 0.30 -4.65 -15.14
N GLU A 89 1.59 -4.53 -15.36
CA GLU A 89 2.56 -3.81 -14.52
C GLU A 89 2.11 -2.39 -14.19
N ASP A 90 1.82 -1.54 -15.17
CA ASP A 90 1.36 -0.16 -14.94
C ASP A 90 0.11 -0.10 -14.04
N ALA A 91 -0.82 -1.03 -14.25
CA ALA A 91 -2.04 -1.11 -13.47
C ALA A 91 -1.78 -1.61 -12.05
N ALA A 92 -0.85 -2.54 -11.87
CA ALA A 92 -0.44 -3.09 -10.60
C ALA A 92 0.30 -2.04 -9.75
N ILE A 93 1.29 -1.34 -10.32
CA ILE A 93 1.99 -0.24 -9.66
C ILE A 93 1.01 0.89 -9.27
N THR A 94 0.03 1.20 -10.14
CA THR A 94 -1.01 2.18 -9.84
C THR A 94 -1.86 1.74 -8.65
N ASN A 95 -2.21 0.45 -8.56
CA ASN A 95 -2.97 -0.11 -7.44
C ASN A 95 -2.16 -0.05 -6.14
N LEU A 96 -0.88 -0.39 -6.18
CA LEU A 96 0.04 -0.30 -5.04
C LEU A 96 0.18 1.16 -4.56
N PHE A 97 0.35 2.13 -5.47
CA PHE A 97 0.37 3.55 -5.16
C PHE A 97 -0.93 4.01 -4.48
N TYR A 98 -2.07 3.67 -5.07
CA TYR A 98 -3.38 4.01 -4.53
C TYR A 98 -3.56 3.47 -3.10
N TRP A 99 -3.28 2.18 -2.86
CA TRP A 99 -3.50 1.57 -1.56
C TRP A 99 -2.57 2.11 -0.48
N ASN A 100 -1.30 2.34 -0.76
CA ASN A 100 -0.40 2.99 0.20
C ASN A 100 -0.93 4.36 0.63
N ASN A 101 -1.44 5.16 -0.31
CA ASN A 101 -2.02 6.48 0.00
C ASN A 101 -3.37 6.39 0.74
N ILE A 102 -4.25 5.44 0.38
CA ILE A 102 -5.52 5.23 1.10
C ILE A 102 -5.27 4.80 2.54
N ILE A 103 -4.34 3.87 2.75
CA ILE A 103 -4.00 3.41 4.11
C ILE A 103 -3.47 4.58 4.93
N HIS A 104 -2.51 5.35 4.37
CA HIS A 104 -2.01 6.57 5.00
C HIS A 104 -3.14 7.50 5.42
N ASP A 105 -4.02 7.86 4.50
CA ASP A 105 -5.09 8.82 4.75
C ASP A 105 -6.13 8.30 5.76
N VAL A 106 -6.39 6.98 5.78
CA VAL A 106 -7.28 6.36 6.77
C VAL A 106 -6.65 6.37 8.15
N VAL A 107 -5.42 5.86 8.31
CA VAL A 107 -4.80 5.73 9.64
C VAL A 107 -4.40 7.07 10.23
N TYR A 108 -4.19 8.10 9.41
CA TYR A 108 -4.01 9.48 9.83
C TYR A 108 -5.18 9.96 10.68
N GLN A 109 -6.42 9.63 10.30
CA GLN A 109 -7.64 9.99 11.03
C GLN A 109 -7.72 9.32 12.42
N TYR A 110 -6.94 8.27 12.64
CA TYR A 110 -6.87 7.51 13.89
C TYR A 110 -5.58 7.77 14.68
N GLY A 111 -4.80 8.78 14.29
CA GLY A 111 -3.67 9.29 15.07
C GLY A 111 -2.31 8.74 14.64
N PHE A 112 -2.19 8.06 13.50
CA PHE A 112 -0.90 7.80 12.88
C PHE A 112 -0.57 8.97 11.95
N ASP A 113 -0.29 10.12 12.58
CA ASP A 113 0.02 11.40 11.98
C ASP A 113 1.53 11.71 12.02
N GLU A 114 1.92 12.89 11.59
CA GLU A 114 3.33 13.32 11.52
C GLU A 114 4.02 13.26 12.90
N ALA A 115 3.32 13.70 13.95
CA ALA A 115 3.86 13.68 15.32
C ALA A 115 4.05 12.25 15.85
N SER A 116 3.31 11.30 15.31
CA SER A 116 3.38 9.87 15.63
C SER A 116 4.38 9.11 14.74
N GLY A 117 5.03 9.79 13.78
CA GLY A 117 6.01 9.21 12.87
C GLY A 117 5.38 8.44 11.72
N ASN A 118 4.34 9.01 11.09
CA ASN A 118 3.79 8.49 9.83
C ASN A 118 4.80 8.65 8.68
N PHE A 119 4.45 8.20 7.50
CA PHE A 119 5.36 8.12 6.35
C PHE A 119 5.04 9.23 5.36
N GLN A 120 5.87 10.29 5.34
CA GLN A 120 5.69 11.46 4.46
C GLN A 120 7.02 12.07 4.04
N GLU A 121 7.11 12.54 2.79
CA GLU A 121 8.21 13.41 2.34
C GLU A 121 8.19 14.73 3.11
N ASN A 122 7.05 15.38 3.15
CA ASN A 122 6.84 16.68 3.78
C ASN A 122 5.79 16.56 4.89
N ASN A 123 6.20 16.87 6.10
CA ASN A 123 5.31 16.85 7.29
C ASN A 123 4.56 18.18 7.49
N TYR A 124 4.63 19.11 6.56
CA TYR A 124 3.92 20.40 6.60
C TYR A 124 4.10 21.20 7.90
N GLY A 125 5.14 20.92 8.66
CA GLY A 125 5.43 21.53 9.95
C GLY A 125 4.64 21.00 11.13
N ASN A 126 3.94 19.84 10.97
CA ASN A 126 3.11 19.25 12.01
C ASN A 126 3.89 18.36 13.02
N GLY A 127 5.19 18.29 12.91
CA GLY A 127 6.06 17.50 13.79
C GLY A 127 6.63 16.26 13.11
N GLY A 128 7.29 15.37 13.87
CA GLY A 128 7.99 14.24 13.31
C GLY A 128 9.16 14.62 12.41
N ALA A 129 9.79 13.63 11.80
CA ALA A 129 10.80 13.82 10.77
C ALA A 129 10.20 13.45 9.40
N GLY A 130 10.34 14.33 8.42
CA GLY A 130 9.94 14.07 7.03
C GLY A 130 11.03 13.34 6.24
N SER A 131 10.84 13.26 4.92
CA SER A 131 11.71 12.53 3.98
C SER A 131 11.70 11.02 4.22
N ASP A 132 10.57 10.49 4.62
CA ASP A 132 10.40 9.08 4.95
C ASP A 132 9.12 8.45 4.34
N TYR A 133 8.73 8.92 3.16
CA TYR A 133 7.69 8.26 2.37
C TYR A 133 8.00 6.77 2.13
N VAL A 134 6.97 5.98 1.91
CA VAL A 134 7.13 4.54 1.63
C VAL A 134 7.71 4.34 0.23
N ASN A 135 8.83 3.63 0.14
CA ASN A 135 9.27 3.01 -1.12
C ASN A 135 8.46 1.73 -1.30
N ALA A 136 7.52 1.73 -2.24
CA ALA A 136 6.66 0.60 -2.54
C ALA A 136 7.16 -0.08 -3.82
N GLU A 137 7.93 -1.15 -3.65
CA GLU A 137 8.61 -1.90 -4.69
C GLU A 137 7.67 -2.97 -5.24
N ALA A 138 7.10 -2.68 -6.41
CA ALA A 138 6.21 -3.57 -7.14
C ALA A 138 7.00 -4.66 -7.87
N GLN A 139 6.47 -5.88 -7.93
CA GLN A 139 7.07 -7.02 -8.64
C GLN A 139 8.55 -7.24 -8.26
N ASP A 140 8.91 -6.93 -7.02
CA ASP A 140 10.30 -6.98 -6.56
C ASP A 140 10.93 -8.35 -6.79
N GLY A 141 12.16 -8.34 -7.34
CA GLY A 141 12.87 -9.54 -7.77
C GLY A 141 13.57 -10.31 -6.65
N SER A 142 13.54 -9.82 -5.41
CA SER A 142 14.28 -10.46 -4.29
C SER A 142 13.53 -11.64 -3.66
N GLY A 143 12.24 -11.82 -3.97
CA GLY A 143 11.42 -12.90 -3.42
C GLY A 143 10.32 -13.37 -4.34
N THR A 144 9.49 -14.31 -3.87
CA THR A 144 8.33 -14.84 -4.58
C THR A 144 7.23 -15.23 -3.61
N CYS A 145 5.96 -15.13 -4.04
CA CYS A 145 4.79 -15.64 -3.31
C CYS A 145 4.68 -15.13 -1.85
N ASN A 146 5.13 -13.94 -1.63
CA ASN A 146 5.11 -13.28 -0.32
C ASN A 146 5.20 -11.76 -0.51
N ALA A 147 5.38 -11.03 0.60
CA ALA A 147 5.70 -9.61 0.66
C ALA A 147 6.48 -9.33 1.95
N ASN A 148 7.00 -8.14 2.12
CA ASN A 148 7.57 -7.70 3.40
C ASN A 148 7.57 -6.17 3.53
N MET A 149 7.71 -5.70 4.78
CA MET A 149 7.83 -4.28 5.12
C MET A 149 9.04 -4.04 6.02
N GLY A 150 10.05 -3.40 5.49
CA GLY A 150 11.18 -2.86 6.28
C GLY A 150 10.81 -1.49 6.84
N THR A 151 10.96 -1.31 8.17
CA THR A 151 10.56 -0.05 8.83
C THR A 151 11.72 0.52 9.64
N PRO A 152 12.45 1.50 9.13
CA PRO A 152 13.42 2.27 9.92
C PRO A 152 12.74 3.22 10.91
N GLY A 153 13.51 3.84 11.80
CA GLY A 153 13.01 4.95 12.62
C GLY A 153 12.58 6.16 11.80
N ASP A 154 11.81 7.04 12.42
CA ASP A 154 11.29 8.28 11.86
C ASP A 154 12.37 9.10 11.14
N GLY A 155 12.09 9.58 9.94
CA GLY A 155 13.04 10.22 9.02
C GLY A 155 13.82 9.25 8.13
N GLY A 156 13.54 7.94 8.19
CA GLY A 156 14.08 6.93 7.28
C GLY A 156 12.97 6.28 6.46
N ASN A 157 13.18 6.14 5.16
CA ASN A 157 12.18 5.59 4.24
C ASN A 157 11.86 4.12 4.54
N PRO A 158 10.60 3.78 4.85
CA PRO A 158 10.17 2.39 4.85
C PRO A 158 10.22 1.80 3.44
N THR A 159 10.45 0.51 3.35
CA THR A 159 10.42 -0.22 2.08
C THR A 159 9.41 -1.36 2.16
N MET A 160 8.41 -1.33 1.30
CA MET A 160 7.43 -2.39 1.07
C MET A 160 7.81 -3.13 -0.20
N GLN A 161 8.12 -4.42 -0.09
CA GLN A 161 8.45 -5.27 -1.24
C GLN A 161 7.30 -6.23 -1.52
N MET A 162 6.73 -6.11 -2.72
CA MET A 162 5.61 -6.94 -3.17
C MET A 162 6.09 -7.90 -4.25
N TYR A 163 5.87 -9.21 -4.07
CA TYR A 163 6.40 -10.24 -4.94
C TYR A 163 5.35 -10.81 -5.90
N VAL A 164 5.84 -11.31 -7.02
CA VAL A 164 5.03 -12.10 -7.97
C VAL A 164 4.97 -13.56 -7.50
N CYS A 165 3.81 -14.20 -7.63
CA CYS A 165 3.61 -15.61 -7.37
C CYS A 165 3.14 -16.35 -8.63
N GLY A 166 4.07 -16.98 -9.34
CA GLY A 166 3.81 -17.56 -10.65
C GLY A 166 3.46 -16.48 -11.67
N SER A 167 2.19 -16.37 -12.06
CA SER A 167 1.69 -15.31 -12.94
C SER A 167 0.86 -14.25 -12.21
N ARG A 168 0.71 -14.38 -10.89
CA ARG A 168 -0.08 -13.48 -10.05
C ARG A 168 0.79 -12.38 -9.49
N ASP A 169 0.34 -11.17 -9.68
CA ASP A 169 1.00 -9.98 -9.17
C ASP A 169 0.47 -9.66 -7.77
N GLY A 170 1.37 -9.64 -6.76
CA GLY A 170 1.03 -9.33 -5.37
C GLY A 170 0.48 -7.92 -5.18
N ASP A 171 0.83 -6.99 -6.06
CA ASP A 171 0.36 -5.61 -6.04
C ASP A 171 -1.15 -5.46 -6.28
N LEU A 172 -1.82 -6.54 -6.67
CA LEU A 172 -3.28 -6.62 -6.84
C LEU A 172 -3.98 -7.29 -5.65
N ASP A 173 -3.24 -7.78 -4.65
CA ASP A 173 -3.78 -8.33 -3.40
C ASP A 173 -3.74 -7.27 -2.30
N ASN A 174 -4.80 -6.50 -2.20
CA ASN A 174 -4.88 -5.36 -1.28
C ASN A 174 -4.83 -5.79 0.18
N GLY A 175 -5.31 -7.00 0.50
CA GLY A 175 -5.19 -7.57 1.83
C GLY A 175 -3.72 -7.71 2.25
N VAL A 176 -2.86 -8.13 1.31
CA VAL A 176 -1.40 -8.23 1.55
C VAL A 176 -0.77 -6.83 1.65
N ILE A 177 -1.11 -5.89 0.76
CA ILE A 177 -0.60 -4.50 0.82
C ILE A 177 -0.91 -3.86 2.17
N ILE A 178 -2.16 -4.00 2.65
CA ILE A 178 -2.59 -3.44 3.94
C ILE A 178 -1.83 -4.12 5.09
N HIS A 179 -1.66 -5.44 5.01
CA HIS A 179 -0.90 -6.21 6.02
C HIS A 179 0.53 -5.68 6.15
N GLU A 180 1.23 -5.51 5.04
CA GLU A 180 2.61 -5.00 5.06
C GLU A 180 2.67 -3.56 5.61
N TYR A 181 1.78 -2.68 5.19
CA TYR A 181 1.70 -1.33 5.75
C TYR A 181 1.44 -1.37 7.26
N GLY A 182 0.64 -2.32 7.73
CA GLY A 182 0.35 -2.58 9.14
C GLY A 182 1.60 -2.85 9.98
N HIS A 183 2.60 -3.55 9.43
CA HIS A 183 3.91 -3.70 10.07
C HIS A 183 4.60 -2.35 10.27
N GLY A 184 4.55 -1.46 9.27
CA GLY A 184 5.08 -0.11 9.38
C GLY A 184 4.46 0.67 10.54
N ILE A 185 3.14 0.65 10.64
CA ILE A 185 2.38 1.32 11.72
C ILE A 185 2.78 0.76 13.08
N SER A 186 2.71 -0.55 13.26
CA SER A 186 2.98 -1.19 14.56
C SER A 186 4.43 -1.01 14.99
N ASN A 187 5.39 -1.04 14.07
CA ASN A 187 6.80 -0.80 14.34
C ASN A 187 7.06 0.64 14.82
N ARG A 188 6.40 1.65 14.18
CA ARG A 188 6.56 3.05 14.61
C ARG A 188 5.83 3.38 15.91
N LEU A 189 4.69 2.76 16.20
CA LEU A 189 3.89 3.10 17.37
C LEU A 189 4.32 2.38 18.63
N THR A 190 4.79 1.12 18.57
CA THR A 190 5.00 0.30 19.78
C THR A 190 6.13 0.82 20.67
N GLY A 191 7.26 1.19 20.09
CA GLY A 191 8.38 1.77 20.83
C GLY A 191 8.53 3.27 20.68
N GLY A 192 7.60 3.89 19.92
CA GLY A 192 7.69 5.27 19.46
C GLY A 192 8.46 5.38 18.14
N ALA A 193 8.23 6.49 17.43
CA ALA A 193 8.70 6.72 16.06
C ALA A 193 10.20 6.45 15.82
N SER A 194 11.05 6.77 16.81
CA SER A 194 12.51 6.56 16.71
C SER A 194 12.98 5.14 17.10
N ALA A 195 12.08 4.28 17.59
CA ALA A 195 12.44 2.95 18.13
C ALA A 195 11.68 1.82 17.40
N ALA A 196 11.68 1.84 16.08
CA ALA A 196 10.93 0.92 15.22
C ALA A 196 11.29 -0.57 15.37
N GLY A 197 12.39 -0.92 16.08
CA GLY A 197 12.79 -2.31 16.33
C GLY A 197 12.19 -2.94 17.60
N CYS A 198 11.27 -2.29 18.33
CA CYS A 198 10.75 -2.78 19.60
C CYS A 198 9.94 -4.08 19.52
N LEU A 199 9.39 -4.43 18.35
CA LEU A 199 8.62 -5.65 18.14
C LEU A 199 9.49 -6.91 17.89
N GLY A 200 10.81 -6.83 18.00
CA GLY A 200 11.73 -7.96 17.78
C GLY A 200 11.79 -8.93 18.97
N ASN A 201 10.66 -9.38 19.53
CA ASN A 201 10.57 -10.32 20.66
C ASN A 201 9.56 -11.44 20.35
N GLU A 202 9.63 -12.55 21.09
CA GLU A 202 8.82 -13.75 20.87
C GLU A 202 7.31 -13.54 21.13
N GLU A 203 6.94 -12.52 21.91
CA GLU A 203 5.56 -12.24 22.32
C GLU A 203 4.89 -11.13 21.48
N GLN A 204 5.58 -10.65 20.44
CA GLN A 204 5.09 -9.58 19.58
C GLN A 204 3.85 -10.00 18.79
N MET A 205 2.97 -9.04 18.51
CA MET A 205 1.70 -9.27 17.79
C MET A 205 1.65 -8.56 16.43
N GLY A 206 2.80 -8.18 15.86
CA GLY A 206 2.87 -7.41 14.61
C GLY A 206 2.09 -8.05 13.45
N GLU A 207 2.19 -9.37 13.30
CA GLU A 207 1.44 -10.14 12.29
C GLU A 207 -0.07 -10.04 12.50
N GLY A 208 -0.55 -10.28 13.71
CA GLY A 208 -1.97 -10.24 14.03
C GLY A 208 -2.56 -8.83 13.94
N TRP A 209 -1.79 -7.79 14.24
CA TRP A 209 -2.22 -6.40 14.02
C TRP A 209 -2.29 -6.06 12.53
N SER A 210 -1.34 -6.53 11.74
CA SER A 210 -1.34 -6.37 10.28
C SER A 210 -2.56 -7.07 9.65
N ASP A 211 -2.86 -8.30 10.05
CA ASP A 211 -4.06 -9.02 9.63
C ASP A 211 -5.35 -8.26 10.04
N TYR A 212 -5.38 -7.70 11.25
CA TYR A 212 -6.50 -6.89 11.70
C TYR A 212 -6.75 -5.66 10.81
N TYR A 213 -5.70 -4.93 10.42
CA TYR A 213 -5.84 -3.80 9.49
C TYR A 213 -6.37 -4.27 8.14
N ALA A 214 -5.84 -5.38 7.60
CA ALA A 214 -6.31 -5.95 6.34
C ALA A 214 -7.82 -6.27 6.38
N LEU A 215 -8.25 -6.97 7.42
CA LEU A 215 -9.66 -7.35 7.60
C LEU A 215 -10.57 -6.13 7.79
N MET A 216 -10.13 -5.11 8.56
CA MET A 216 -10.94 -3.91 8.83
C MET A 216 -11.10 -3.03 7.61
N MET A 217 -10.08 -2.89 6.77
CA MET A 217 -10.16 -2.04 5.58
C MET A 217 -10.85 -2.71 4.39
N THR A 218 -10.98 -4.03 4.43
CA THR A 218 -11.65 -4.82 3.38
C THR A 218 -13.02 -5.38 3.82
N ILE A 219 -13.53 -4.95 5.00
CA ILE A 219 -14.83 -5.38 5.48
C ILE A 219 -15.96 -4.87 4.58
N GLU A 220 -16.89 -5.75 4.22
CA GLU A 220 -18.06 -5.41 3.43
C GLU A 220 -19.34 -5.44 4.30
N PRO A 221 -20.42 -4.74 3.89
CA PRO A 221 -21.65 -4.71 4.66
C PRO A 221 -22.33 -6.07 4.88
N ALA A 222 -21.98 -7.06 4.05
CA ALA A 222 -22.51 -8.42 4.14
C ALA A 222 -21.71 -9.32 5.08
N ASP A 223 -20.52 -8.93 5.50
CA ASP A 223 -19.64 -9.73 6.34
C ASP A 223 -20.22 -9.90 7.75
N ALA A 224 -20.11 -11.09 8.30
CA ALA A 224 -20.50 -11.40 9.67
C ALA A 224 -19.28 -11.83 10.49
N GLY A 225 -19.27 -11.48 11.78
CA GLY A 225 -18.13 -11.73 12.66
C GLY A 225 -17.61 -13.18 12.72
N PRO A 226 -18.46 -14.22 12.60
CA PRO A 226 -17.99 -15.61 12.59
C PRO A 226 -17.50 -16.11 11.21
N ASP A 227 -17.60 -15.31 10.15
CA ASP A 227 -17.18 -15.73 8.82
C ASP A 227 -15.65 -15.78 8.74
N ALA A 228 -15.12 -16.85 8.17
CA ALA A 228 -13.69 -16.96 7.90
C ALA A 228 -13.31 -16.00 6.77
N ARG A 229 -12.27 -15.23 6.97
CA ARG A 229 -11.74 -14.24 6.02
C ARG A 229 -10.27 -14.57 5.69
N PRO A 230 -10.02 -15.38 4.64
CA PRO A 230 -8.67 -15.74 4.25
C PRO A 230 -7.96 -14.56 3.57
N ILE A 231 -6.70 -14.29 3.93
CA ILE A 231 -5.86 -13.22 3.37
C ILE A 231 -4.88 -13.80 2.35
N GLY A 232 -4.70 -13.13 1.21
CA GLY A 232 -3.73 -13.52 0.19
C GLY A 232 -4.21 -14.63 -0.74
N THR A 233 -5.52 -14.83 -0.88
CA THR A 233 -6.07 -15.85 -1.79
C THR A 233 -5.78 -15.55 -3.25
N TRP A 234 -5.71 -14.28 -3.62
CA TRP A 234 -5.32 -13.89 -4.96
C TRP A 234 -3.85 -14.25 -5.24
N LEU A 235 -2.94 -13.85 -4.37
CA LEU A 235 -1.52 -14.10 -4.50
C LEU A 235 -1.20 -15.60 -4.60
N THR A 236 -1.90 -16.44 -3.85
CA THR A 236 -1.74 -17.91 -3.94
C THR A 236 -2.37 -18.54 -5.17
N GLY A 237 -3.05 -17.77 -6.01
CA GLY A 237 -3.75 -18.27 -7.20
C GLY A 237 -5.03 -19.02 -6.89
N SER A 238 -5.59 -18.85 -5.71
CA SER A 238 -6.83 -19.49 -5.25
C SER A 238 -8.05 -18.60 -5.51
N GLY A 239 -9.24 -19.18 -5.47
CA GLY A 239 -10.50 -18.43 -5.43
C GLY A 239 -10.79 -17.88 -4.03
N PRO A 240 -11.91 -17.14 -3.85
CA PRO A 240 -12.22 -16.44 -2.59
C PRO A 240 -12.16 -17.31 -1.32
N ASP A 241 -12.57 -18.57 -1.41
CA ASP A 241 -12.56 -19.52 -0.30
C ASP A 241 -11.39 -20.53 -0.39
N GLY A 242 -10.38 -20.20 -1.18
CA GLY A 242 -9.26 -21.10 -1.48
C GLY A 242 -8.13 -21.05 -0.46
N ALA A 243 -7.00 -21.64 -0.84
CA ALA A 243 -5.78 -21.56 -0.03
C ALA A 243 -5.35 -20.09 0.12
N SER A 244 -4.95 -19.73 1.31
CA SER A 244 -4.55 -18.39 1.71
C SER A 244 -3.17 -18.41 2.35
N ILE A 245 -2.57 -17.24 2.50
CA ILE A 245 -1.37 -17.08 3.32
C ILE A 245 -1.77 -17.24 4.79
N ARG A 246 -2.91 -16.67 5.18
CA ARG A 246 -3.50 -16.73 6.54
C ARG A 246 -5.01 -16.87 6.49
N THR A 247 -5.59 -17.42 7.56
CA THR A 247 -7.05 -17.58 7.75
C THR A 247 -7.43 -17.26 9.17
#